data_831baf1bec7e94bc0017351aaf99eb04
#
_entry.id   831baf1bec7e94bc0017351aaf99eb04
#
_cell.length_a   1.000
_cell.length_b   1.000
_cell.length_c   1.000
_cell.angle_alpha   90.00
_cell.angle_beta   90.00
_cell.angle_gamma   90.00
#
_symmetry.space_group_name_H-M   'P 1'
#
loop_
_entity.id
_entity.type
_entity.pdbx_description
1 polymer ?
#
loop_
_entity_poly.entity_id
_entity_poly.type
_entity_poly.pdbx_seq_one_letter_code
_entity_poly.pdbx_strand_id
1 'polypeptide(L)'
;MRQCACALAIVATVAAQAPAPLRTLARGRDSRITAHHELVARTAARWQLIWHEHAGSSAAPDVDFSRDMVIGVFGGSGGPDASIEIVGVTREGGSVVVRYREQRSPLDRASRTATIAPFHIVVVPAERMPVRFVVVTSPPDDLAGHARHDAVQRATPTTC
;
A
#
# COMPACT_ATOMS: atom_id res chain seq x y z
N MET A 1 44.72 30.68 30.60
CA MET A 1 44.33 29.30 30.29
C MET A 1 42.94 29.34 29.67
N ARG A 2 42.82 29.09 28.36
CA ARG A 2 41.54 29.05 27.63
C ARG A 2 41.22 27.60 27.31
N GLN A 3 40.16 27.07 27.91
CA GLN A 3 39.66 25.74 27.62
C GLN A 3 38.78 25.82 26.37
N CYS A 4 39.18 25.15 25.26
CA CYS A 4 38.37 24.90 24.12
C CYS A 4 37.49 23.68 24.41
N ALA A 5 36.18 23.89 24.54
CA ALA A 5 35.20 22.81 24.58
C ALA A 5 34.86 22.40 23.13
N CYS A 6 35.36 21.23 22.71
CA CYS A 6 34.90 20.59 21.46
C CYS A 6 33.52 19.96 21.70
N ALA A 7 32.49 20.54 21.12
CA ALA A 7 31.18 19.92 21.05
C ALA A 7 31.18 18.82 19.96
N LEU A 8 31.12 17.56 20.39
CA LEU A 8 30.88 16.43 19.46
C LEU A 8 29.40 16.45 19.04
N ALA A 9 29.15 16.79 17.81
CA ALA A 9 27.81 16.60 17.20
C ALA A 9 27.59 15.11 16.86
N ILE A 10 26.75 14.43 17.62
CA ILE A 10 26.32 13.06 17.29
C ILE A 10 25.31 13.14 16.16
N VAL A 11 25.74 12.82 14.95
CA VAL A 11 24.84 12.63 13.81
C VAL A 11 24.20 11.25 13.95
N ALA A 12 22.94 11.22 14.40
CA ALA A 12 22.15 10.00 14.43
C ALA A 12 21.80 9.58 12.99
N THR A 13 22.50 8.59 12.48
CA THR A 13 22.16 7.95 11.20
C THR A 13 20.87 7.16 11.38
N VAL A 14 19.76 7.61 10.80
CA VAL A 14 18.52 6.83 10.72
C VAL A 14 18.77 5.72 9.69
N ALA A 15 19.06 4.53 10.18
CA ALA A 15 19.16 3.37 9.32
C ALA A 15 17.75 3.05 8.74
N ALA A 16 17.60 3.10 7.44
CA ALA A 16 16.42 2.62 6.75
C ALA A 16 16.32 1.11 6.98
N GLN A 17 15.30 0.68 7.72
CA GLN A 17 15.07 -0.73 7.98
C GLN A 17 14.50 -1.41 6.73
N ALA A 18 14.94 -2.65 6.47
CA ALA A 18 14.41 -3.46 5.38
C ALA A 18 12.88 -3.60 5.50
N PRO A 19 12.16 -3.63 4.36
CA PRO A 19 10.73 -3.82 4.37
C PRO A 19 10.35 -5.14 5.05
N ALA A 20 9.29 -5.11 5.85
CA ALA A 20 8.78 -6.31 6.49
C ALA A 20 8.24 -7.29 5.42
N PRO A 21 8.39 -8.61 5.61
CA PRO A 21 7.79 -9.58 4.72
C PRO A 21 6.26 -9.37 4.70
N LEU A 22 5.70 -9.26 3.50
CA LEU A 22 4.31 -8.94 3.25
C LEU A 22 3.68 -10.12 2.50
N ARG A 23 2.64 -10.72 3.05
CA ARG A 23 1.87 -11.79 2.41
C ARG A 23 0.45 -11.32 2.15
N THR A 24 0.05 -11.26 0.89
CA THR A 24 -1.34 -10.98 0.53
C THR A 24 -2.24 -12.09 1.06
N LEU A 25 -3.25 -11.71 1.83
CA LEU A 25 -4.28 -12.60 2.35
C LEU A 25 -5.51 -12.60 1.45
N ALA A 26 -5.93 -11.41 1.01
CA ALA A 26 -7.02 -11.23 0.05
C ALA A 26 -6.85 -9.91 -0.70
N ARG A 27 -7.26 -9.90 -1.96
CA ARG A 27 -7.31 -8.72 -2.81
C ARG A 27 -8.46 -8.89 -3.81
N GLY A 28 -9.22 -7.83 -4.05
CA GLY A 28 -10.36 -7.90 -4.95
C GLY A 28 -11.01 -6.54 -5.16
N ARG A 29 -12.22 -6.57 -5.72
CA ARG A 29 -12.99 -5.40 -6.13
C ARG A 29 -14.45 -5.42 -5.65
N ASP A 30 -14.77 -6.36 -4.79
CA ASP A 30 -16.12 -6.74 -4.40
C ASP A 30 -16.33 -6.70 -2.88
N SER A 31 -15.61 -5.82 -2.19
CA SER A 31 -15.82 -5.61 -0.75
C SER A 31 -17.22 -5.06 -0.46
N ARG A 32 -17.80 -5.52 0.65
CA ARG A 32 -19.03 -4.92 1.20
C ARG A 32 -18.77 -3.61 1.95
N ILE A 33 -17.50 -3.33 2.28
CA ILE A 33 -17.07 -2.05 2.86
C ILE A 33 -17.01 -1.03 1.73
N THR A 34 -18.00 -0.14 1.66
CA THR A 34 -18.18 0.83 0.59
C THR A 34 -17.63 2.22 0.90
N ALA A 35 -17.15 2.44 2.11
CA ALA A 35 -16.41 3.63 2.50
C ALA A 35 -14.90 3.38 2.42
N HIS A 36 -14.11 4.44 2.16
CA HIS A 36 -12.65 4.34 2.31
C HIS A 36 -12.30 4.03 3.76
N HIS A 37 -11.52 2.98 3.98
CA HIS A 37 -11.19 2.52 5.32
C HIS A 37 -9.81 1.87 5.40
N GLU A 38 -9.03 2.29 6.38
CA GLU A 38 -7.73 1.71 6.73
C GLU A 38 -7.87 0.98 8.06
N LEU A 39 -7.38 -0.24 8.16
CA LEU A 39 -7.57 -1.04 9.36
C LEU A 39 -6.34 -1.86 9.74
N VAL A 40 -6.28 -2.16 11.04
CA VAL A 40 -5.32 -3.07 11.64
C VAL A 40 -6.06 -4.02 12.57
N ALA A 41 -5.86 -5.33 12.39
CA ALA A 41 -6.31 -6.33 13.34
C ALA A 41 -5.09 -7.00 13.97
N ARG A 42 -5.05 -6.98 15.31
CA ARG A 42 -4.01 -7.61 16.14
C ARG A 42 -4.55 -8.79 16.94
N THR A 43 -5.82 -9.14 16.76
CA THR A 43 -6.48 -10.24 17.45
C THR A 43 -7.46 -10.95 16.51
N ALA A 44 -7.67 -12.24 16.74
CA ALA A 44 -8.63 -13.03 15.97
C ALA A 44 -10.05 -12.45 16.05
N ALA A 45 -10.49 -12.02 17.23
CA ALA A 45 -11.83 -11.45 17.39
C ALA A 45 -12.02 -10.18 16.52
N ARG A 46 -11.02 -9.26 16.50
CA ARG A 46 -11.08 -8.07 15.64
C ARG A 46 -11.07 -8.43 14.17
N TRP A 47 -10.26 -9.42 13.78
CA TRP A 47 -10.19 -9.91 12.42
C TRP A 47 -11.52 -10.49 11.92
N GLN A 48 -12.15 -11.34 12.74
CA GLN A 48 -13.44 -11.93 12.39
C GLN A 48 -14.54 -10.86 12.17
N LEU A 49 -14.58 -9.81 13.00
CA LEU A 49 -15.53 -8.70 12.83
C LEU A 49 -15.31 -7.99 11.49
N ILE A 50 -14.06 -7.65 11.18
CA ILE A 50 -13.70 -6.99 9.93
C ILE A 50 -14.04 -7.86 8.73
N TRP A 51 -13.70 -9.15 8.80
CA TRP A 51 -13.98 -10.08 7.71
C TRP A 51 -15.48 -10.25 7.47
N HIS A 52 -16.26 -10.33 8.54
CA HIS A 52 -17.72 -10.39 8.44
C HIS A 52 -18.31 -9.12 7.78
N GLU A 53 -17.82 -7.96 8.13
CA GLU A 53 -18.19 -6.70 7.50
C GLU A 53 -17.82 -6.67 6.01
N HIS A 54 -16.61 -7.13 5.68
CA HIS A 54 -16.07 -7.18 4.32
C HIS A 54 -16.75 -8.23 3.42
N ALA A 55 -16.83 -9.48 3.89
CA ALA A 55 -17.19 -10.66 3.08
C ALA A 55 -18.47 -11.37 3.55
N GLY A 56 -19.17 -10.83 4.54
CA GLY A 56 -20.41 -11.40 5.07
C GLY A 56 -20.17 -12.71 5.85
N SER A 57 -20.95 -13.74 5.50
CA SER A 57 -20.91 -15.04 6.21
C SER A 57 -19.75 -15.95 5.80
N SER A 58 -18.89 -15.53 4.89
CA SER A 58 -17.71 -16.32 4.51
C SER A 58 -16.77 -16.50 5.71
N ALA A 59 -16.16 -17.68 5.84
CA ALA A 59 -15.19 -17.93 6.88
C ALA A 59 -13.95 -17.04 6.70
N ALA A 60 -13.50 -16.40 7.77
CA ALA A 60 -12.28 -15.61 7.75
C ALA A 60 -11.07 -16.54 7.56
N PRO A 61 -10.10 -16.15 6.72
CA PRO A 61 -8.83 -16.86 6.60
C PRO A 61 -8.11 -16.95 7.96
N ASP A 62 -7.47 -18.09 8.21
CA ASP A 62 -6.69 -18.30 9.44
C ASP A 62 -5.44 -17.43 9.47
N VAL A 63 -5.21 -16.80 10.62
CA VAL A 63 -4.03 -15.99 10.91
C VAL A 63 -3.54 -16.28 12.32
N ASP A 64 -2.25 -16.54 12.48
CA ASP A 64 -1.62 -16.71 13.78
C ASP A 64 -1.28 -15.34 14.41
N PHE A 65 -2.22 -14.82 15.20
CA PHE A 65 -2.08 -13.54 15.89
C PHE A 65 -1.05 -13.51 17.03
N SER A 66 -0.43 -14.66 17.35
CA SER A 66 0.73 -14.66 18.26
C SER A 66 2.01 -14.16 17.57
N ARG A 67 2.06 -14.22 16.24
CA ARG A 67 3.23 -13.90 15.41
C ARG A 67 2.93 -12.82 14.37
N ASP A 68 1.69 -12.68 13.95
CA ASP A 68 1.27 -11.87 12.83
C ASP A 68 0.18 -10.86 13.22
N MET A 69 0.02 -9.85 12.39
CA MET A 69 -1.13 -8.95 12.39
C MET A 69 -1.65 -8.77 10.96
N VAL A 70 -2.93 -8.41 10.85
CA VAL A 70 -3.56 -8.12 9.56
C VAL A 70 -3.67 -6.62 9.36
N ILE A 71 -3.32 -6.18 8.16
CA ILE A 71 -3.47 -4.81 7.69
C ILE A 71 -4.36 -4.84 6.45
N GLY A 72 -5.35 -3.96 6.38
CA GLY A 72 -6.23 -3.83 5.24
C GLY A 72 -6.44 -2.40 4.81
N VAL A 73 -6.58 -2.19 3.52
CA VAL A 73 -7.01 -0.92 2.92
C VAL A 73 -8.17 -1.20 1.99
N PHE A 74 -9.26 -0.45 2.19
CA PHE A 74 -10.47 -0.49 1.40
C PHE A 74 -10.64 0.86 0.70
N GLY A 75 -10.75 0.86 -0.62
CA GLY A 75 -10.83 2.09 -1.41
C GLY A 75 -12.21 2.75 -1.39
N GLY A 76 -13.22 2.04 -0.85
CA GLY A 76 -14.60 2.48 -0.95
C GLY A 76 -15.21 2.25 -2.33
N SER A 77 -16.42 2.73 -2.52
CA SER A 77 -17.12 2.62 -3.81
C SER A 77 -16.46 3.51 -4.86
N GLY A 78 -16.18 2.95 -6.03
CA GLY A 78 -15.55 3.64 -7.14
C GLY A 78 -16.01 3.12 -8.51
N GLY A 79 -15.59 3.81 -9.56
CA GLY A 79 -15.78 3.39 -10.94
C GLY A 79 -14.93 2.15 -11.29
N PRO A 80 -15.08 1.62 -12.51
CA PRO A 80 -14.51 0.32 -12.91
C PRO A 80 -12.97 0.25 -12.86
N ASP A 81 -12.30 1.38 -12.92
CA ASP A 81 -10.82 1.45 -12.90
C ASP A 81 -10.24 1.75 -11.51
N ALA A 82 -11.11 1.85 -10.49
CA ALA A 82 -10.62 2.06 -9.12
C ALA A 82 -9.82 0.85 -8.64
N SER A 83 -8.71 1.11 -7.96
CA SER A 83 -7.85 0.05 -7.42
C SER A 83 -7.15 0.48 -6.13
N ILE A 84 -6.78 -0.52 -5.33
CA ILE A 84 -6.00 -0.37 -4.10
C ILE A 84 -4.90 -1.44 -4.09
N GLU A 85 -3.70 -1.04 -3.67
CA GLU A 85 -2.58 -1.95 -3.51
C GLU A 85 -1.65 -1.52 -2.37
N ILE A 86 -1.51 -2.34 -1.34
CA ILE A 86 -0.46 -2.17 -0.34
C ILE A 86 0.86 -2.59 -0.98
N VAL A 87 1.81 -1.67 -1.06
CA VAL A 87 3.09 -1.87 -1.76
C VAL A 87 4.27 -2.06 -0.82
N GLY A 88 4.11 -1.77 0.45
CA GLY A 88 5.18 -1.96 1.42
C GLY A 88 4.76 -1.64 2.85
N VAL A 89 5.44 -2.30 3.78
CA VAL A 89 5.32 -2.06 5.21
C VAL A 89 6.72 -1.95 5.79
N THR A 90 7.02 -0.84 6.46
CA THR A 90 8.34 -0.54 7.03
C THR A 90 8.21 -0.04 8.47
N ARG A 91 9.30 -0.13 9.24
CA ARG A 91 9.39 0.50 10.56
C ARG A 91 10.14 1.82 10.42
N GLU A 92 9.51 2.91 10.83
CA GLU A 92 10.08 4.25 10.70
C GLU A 92 9.68 5.12 11.91
N GLY A 93 10.63 5.74 12.55
CA GLY A 93 10.38 6.72 13.63
C GLY A 93 9.49 6.20 14.76
N GLY A 94 9.61 4.91 15.13
CA GLY A 94 8.78 4.32 16.19
C GLY A 94 7.36 3.96 15.76
N SER A 95 7.08 3.93 14.46
CA SER A 95 5.79 3.57 13.86
C SER A 95 5.98 2.50 12.77
N VAL A 96 4.94 1.72 12.55
CA VAL A 96 4.80 0.91 11.33
C VAL A 96 4.18 1.78 10.25
N VAL A 97 4.87 1.95 9.12
CA VAL A 97 4.40 2.75 7.99
C VAL A 97 3.95 1.81 6.90
N VAL A 98 2.67 1.88 6.56
CA VAL A 98 2.03 1.13 5.48
C VAL A 98 1.92 2.04 4.28
N ARG A 99 2.59 1.68 3.19
CA ARG A 99 2.51 2.41 1.94
C ARG A 99 1.57 1.69 1.00
N TYR A 100 0.63 2.42 0.42
CA TYR A 100 -0.29 1.86 -0.56
C TYR A 100 -0.53 2.82 -1.73
N ARG A 101 -0.84 2.25 -2.89
CA ARG A 101 -1.31 2.97 -4.06
C ARG A 101 -2.82 2.94 -4.08
N GLU A 102 -3.40 4.06 -4.42
CA GLU A 102 -4.83 4.20 -4.65
C GLU A 102 -5.04 4.85 -6.02
N GLN A 103 -5.78 4.17 -6.88
CA GLN A 103 -6.30 4.75 -8.10
C GLN A 103 -7.79 4.97 -7.91
N ARG A 104 -8.22 6.22 -7.94
CA ARG A 104 -9.63 6.59 -7.85
C ARG A 104 -10.19 6.73 -9.25
N SER A 105 -11.32 6.10 -9.49
CA SER A 105 -12.11 6.28 -10.70
C SER A 105 -13.44 6.92 -10.31
N PRO A 106 -13.76 8.11 -10.84
CA PRO A 106 -15.04 8.74 -10.58
C PRO A 106 -16.21 7.83 -10.98
N LEU A 107 -17.28 7.84 -10.21
CA LEU A 107 -18.55 7.27 -10.62
C LEU A 107 -19.14 8.21 -11.66
N ASP A 108 -18.93 7.92 -12.95
CA ASP A 108 -19.55 8.67 -14.03
C ASP A 108 -21.06 8.38 -14.07
N ARG A 109 -21.88 9.44 -14.06
CA ARG A 109 -23.34 9.33 -14.17
C ARG A 109 -23.79 8.71 -15.50
N ALA A 110 -22.95 8.80 -16.54
CA ALA A 110 -23.20 8.19 -17.83
C ALA A 110 -22.83 6.70 -17.87
N SER A 111 -21.90 6.28 -17.04
CA SER A 111 -21.48 4.89 -16.92
C SER A 111 -22.35 4.17 -15.89
N ARG A 112 -23.41 3.53 -16.34
CA ARG A 112 -24.19 2.57 -15.54
C ARG A 112 -23.42 1.27 -15.26
N THR A 113 -22.11 1.33 -15.38
CA THR A 113 -21.19 0.23 -15.16
C THR A 113 -21.06 -0.03 -13.66
N ALA A 114 -20.90 -1.28 -13.30
CA ALA A 114 -20.91 -1.75 -11.93
C ALA A 114 -20.00 -0.93 -11.01
N THR A 115 -20.56 -0.44 -9.91
CA THR A 115 -19.79 0.12 -8.79
C THR A 115 -18.94 -0.99 -8.20
N ILE A 116 -17.65 -0.75 -8.06
CA ILE A 116 -16.72 -1.66 -7.39
C ILE A 116 -16.27 -1.09 -6.07
N ALA A 117 -15.82 -1.95 -5.17
CA ALA A 117 -15.21 -1.59 -3.90
C ALA A 117 -13.88 -2.32 -3.74
N PRO A 118 -12.78 -1.75 -4.29
CA PRO A 118 -11.48 -2.38 -4.29
C PRO A 118 -10.91 -2.46 -2.89
N PHE A 119 -10.18 -3.55 -2.62
CA PHE A 119 -9.52 -3.77 -1.34
C PHE A 119 -8.23 -4.56 -1.48
N HIS A 120 -7.32 -4.40 -0.51
CA HIS A 120 -6.15 -5.23 -0.34
C HIS A 120 -5.89 -5.49 1.14
N ILE A 121 -5.80 -6.75 1.51
CA ILE A 121 -5.57 -7.23 2.87
C ILE A 121 -4.30 -8.05 2.89
N VAL A 122 -3.40 -7.75 3.82
CA VAL A 122 -2.10 -8.39 3.96
C VAL A 122 -1.85 -8.85 5.39
N VAL A 123 -1.00 -9.85 5.53
CA VAL A 123 -0.45 -10.31 6.81
C VAL A 123 1.01 -9.88 6.88
N VAL A 124 1.38 -9.33 8.03
CA VAL A 124 2.76 -8.92 8.34
C VAL A 124 3.10 -9.36 9.76
N PRO A 125 4.40 -9.42 10.13
CA PRO A 125 4.80 -9.72 11.50
C PRO A 125 4.12 -8.79 12.51
N ALA A 126 3.70 -9.35 13.65
CA ALA A 126 3.01 -8.61 14.69
C ALA A 126 3.88 -7.49 15.27
N GLU A 127 3.30 -6.30 15.36
CA GLU A 127 3.92 -5.10 15.90
C GLU A 127 2.99 -4.41 16.90
N ARG A 128 3.56 -3.93 18.01
CA ARG A 128 2.83 -3.15 19.01
C ARG A 128 2.85 -1.65 18.74
N MET A 129 3.75 -1.21 17.86
CA MET A 129 3.90 0.18 17.47
C MET A 129 2.63 0.72 16.80
N PRO A 130 2.38 2.03 16.88
CA PRO A 130 1.34 2.68 16.08
C PRO A 130 1.53 2.39 14.59
N VAL A 131 0.41 2.23 13.87
CA VAL A 131 0.42 2.05 12.41
C VAL A 131 -0.02 3.36 11.76
N ARG A 132 0.73 3.79 10.75
CA ARG A 132 0.45 4.97 9.96
C ARG A 132 0.35 4.55 8.48
N PHE A 133 -0.67 5.03 7.81
CA PHE A 133 -0.89 4.77 6.39
C PHE A 133 -0.45 5.95 5.55
N VAL A 134 0.15 5.67 4.39
CA VAL A 134 0.67 6.67 3.47
C VAL A 134 0.33 6.27 2.04
N VAL A 135 -0.44 7.13 1.37
CA VAL A 135 -0.69 6.97 -0.07
C VAL A 135 0.59 7.30 -0.82
N VAL A 136 1.01 6.41 -1.72
CA VAL A 136 2.11 6.67 -2.64
C VAL A 136 1.57 6.84 -4.05
N THR A 137 1.88 7.97 -4.67
CA THR A 137 1.55 8.22 -6.06
C THR A 137 2.56 7.46 -6.93
N SER A 138 2.10 6.64 -7.87
CA SER A 138 3.00 6.15 -8.91
C SER A 138 3.50 7.34 -9.73
N PRO A 139 4.80 7.43 -10.05
CA PRO A 139 5.22 8.38 -11.07
C PRO A 139 4.42 8.09 -12.35
N PRO A 140 4.00 9.13 -13.09
CA PRO A 140 3.33 8.90 -14.36
C PRO A 140 4.24 8.08 -15.27
N ASP A 141 3.69 7.01 -15.84
CA ASP A 141 4.38 6.08 -16.77
C ASP A 141 4.83 6.75 -18.09
N ASP A 142 4.72 8.08 -18.21
CA ASP A 142 4.92 8.83 -19.46
C ASP A 142 6.38 8.91 -19.96
N LEU A 143 7.36 8.46 -19.19
CA LEU A 143 8.77 8.58 -19.63
C LEU A 143 9.37 7.30 -20.19
N ALA A 144 8.73 6.15 -20.04
CA ALA A 144 9.27 4.88 -20.56
C ALA A 144 8.90 4.63 -22.04
N GLY A 145 7.87 5.31 -22.57
CA GLY A 145 7.38 5.13 -23.94
C GLY A 145 8.14 5.92 -25.01
N HIS A 146 8.64 7.12 -24.68
CA HIS A 146 9.24 8.02 -25.67
C HIS A 146 10.71 7.73 -25.96
N ALA A 147 11.45 7.10 -25.03
CA ALA A 147 12.86 6.79 -25.25
C ALA A 147 13.12 5.64 -26.24
N ARG A 148 12.12 4.83 -26.55
CA ARG A 148 12.28 3.69 -27.49
C ARG A 148 11.91 4.03 -28.92
N HIS A 149 11.14 5.10 -29.18
CA HIS A 149 10.76 5.48 -30.53
C HIS A 149 11.84 6.31 -31.24
N ASP A 150 12.62 7.12 -30.50
CA ASP A 150 13.69 7.94 -31.09
C ASP A 150 14.95 7.14 -31.46
N ALA A 151 15.16 5.96 -30.90
CA ALA A 151 16.33 5.13 -31.21
C ALA A 151 16.19 4.35 -32.53
N VAL A 152 14.97 4.12 -33.01
CA VAL A 152 14.71 3.34 -34.23
C VAL A 152 14.77 4.21 -35.49
N GLN A 153 14.58 5.52 -35.39
CA GLN A 153 14.57 6.42 -36.55
C GLN A 153 15.94 6.97 -36.97
N ARG A 154 17.01 6.70 -36.21
CA ARG A 154 18.37 7.19 -36.56
C ARG A 154 19.29 6.16 -37.24
N ALA A 155 18.79 4.99 -37.59
CA ALA A 155 19.57 3.95 -38.25
C ALA A 155 19.08 3.69 -39.69
N THR A 156 19.18 4.69 -40.57
CA THR A 156 19.18 4.45 -42.02
C THR A 156 20.57 4.70 -42.53
N PRO A 157 21.31 3.69 -43.03
CA PRO A 157 22.58 3.92 -43.71
C PRO A 157 22.31 4.48 -45.10
N THR A 158 22.92 5.63 -45.39
CA THR A 158 23.04 6.16 -46.75
C THR A 158 24.01 5.26 -47.48
N THR A 159 23.54 4.50 -48.47
CA THR A 159 24.39 3.81 -49.44
C THR A 159 24.58 4.70 -50.65
N CYS A 160 25.81 4.97 -50.95
CA CYS A 160 26.27 5.55 -52.22
C CYS A 160 26.57 4.42 -53.21
#